data_8d71f5fdf2b3711b55759df261b58748
#
_entry.id   8d71f5fdf2b3711b55759df261b58748
#
_cell.length_a   1.000
_cell.length_b   1.000
_cell.length_c   1.000
_cell.angle_alpha   90.00
_cell.angle_beta   90.00
_cell.angle_gamma   90.00
#
_symmetry.space_group_name_H-M   'P 1'
#
loop_
_entity.id
_entity.type
_entity.pdbx_description
1 polymer ?
#
loop_
_entity_poly.entity_id
_entity_poly.type
_entity_poly.pdbx_seq_one_letter_code
_entity_poly.pdbx_strand_id
1 'polypeptide(L)'
;MARFRSRLPASLYVAGPFAMGYTEFYNFLIPLYGLSLGMSAGQIGMLVGARSLLAVFLSIHVGVLMDRLGTRRVALFFVWTAMALAPVFPLLPWFWPLLLLQMVNGGALQFAWSGSQTLIAQLAEGEAEYLGRFSFFARIGTTAAPMVAGVAWDSGGAWPAYALGCAWGAALTLALLRAPEAPIAVGDGRNPGRRARLRVVDVLPRLPDYVRCFALIAIPAVATTMAIHFLRTATNGVQSSLYIVYLTGVGLTGTSIGILFAAIEITSGLGSLFAGRVMRFGDPQRTMLSGTVLSILLICATPLTGGIFALLFVAQALRGWLQGVVQPMMFSVQAKAVGPYRQGSVVGLRQTMNRLAAIVIPPAMGAIADHWGAGQSFVILGTVLIVLCAPVSLITRRAARTATNQTEPTLGA
;
A
#
# COMPACT_ATOMS: atom_id res chain seq x y z
N MET A 1 3.10 36.56 11.17
CA MET A 1 3.04 35.09 11.43
C MET A 1 1.87 34.69 12.33
N ALA A 2 0.64 35.13 12.06
CA ALA A 2 -0.53 34.76 12.87
C ALA A 2 -1.82 34.86 12.06
N ARG A 3 -1.97 34.07 10.96
CA ARG A 3 -3.20 34.17 10.16
C ARG A 3 -3.75 32.84 9.57
N PHE A 4 -3.30 31.66 10.00
CA PHE A 4 -3.91 30.40 9.55
C PHE A 4 -4.19 29.41 10.71
N ARG A 5 -4.88 29.88 11.76
CA ARG A 5 -5.62 29.00 12.69
C ARG A 5 -7.03 28.67 12.17
N SER A 6 -7.28 28.77 10.87
CA SER A 6 -8.53 28.30 10.27
C SER A 6 -8.43 26.78 10.07
N ARG A 7 -9.41 26.06 10.61
CA ARG A 7 -9.56 24.60 10.40
C ARG A 7 -9.38 24.27 8.92
N LEU A 8 -8.54 23.29 8.59
CA LEU A 8 -8.37 22.86 7.20
C LEU A 8 -9.74 22.50 6.59
N PRO A 9 -9.99 22.85 5.32
CA PRO A 9 -11.27 22.59 4.67
C PRO A 9 -11.65 21.12 4.70
N ALA A 10 -12.91 20.81 4.95
CA ALA A 10 -13.43 19.43 4.96
C ALA A 10 -13.15 18.68 3.66
N SER A 11 -13.05 19.39 2.53
CA SER A 11 -12.74 18.83 1.22
C SER A 11 -11.42 18.07 1.18
N LEU A 12 -10.41 18.47 1.96
CA LEU A 12 -9.13 17.74 2.07
C LEU A 12 -9.31 16.38 2.73
N TYR A 13 -10.12 16.30 3.78
CA TYR A 13 -10.42 15.04 4.46
C TYR A 13 -11.28 14.13 3.59
N VAL A 14 -12.21 14.71 2.81
CA VAL A 14 -13.04 13.98 1.84
C VAL A 14 -12.18 13.44 0.68
N ALA A 15 -11.11 14.12 0.28
CA ALA A 15 -10.19 13.59 -0.72
C ALA A 15 -9.50 12.28 -0.28
N GLY A 16 -9.24 12.09 1.03
CA GLY A 16 -8.58 10.90 1.57
C GLY A 16 -9.26 9.58 1.19
N PRO A 17 -10.54 9.35 1.56
CA PRO A 17 -11.26 8.12 1.24
C PRO A 17 -11.38 7.90 -0.26
N PHE A 18 -11.62 8.94 -1.06
CA PHE A 18 -11.72 8.78 -2.51
C PHE A 18 -10.37 8.49 -3.16
N ALA A 19 -9.26 9.10 -2.73
CA ALA A 19 -7.95 8.88 -3.32
C ALA A 19 -7.40 7.48 -3.00
N MET A 20 -7.46 7.05 -1.72
CA MET A 20 -7.00 5.72 -1.33
C MET A 20 -7.98 4.63 -1.78
N GLY A 21 -9.27 4.87 -1.61
CA GLY A 21 -10.32 3.96 -2.05
C GLY A 21 -10.29 3.72 -3.56
N TYR A 22 -9.93 4.71 -4.37
CA TYR A 22 -9.82 4.54 -5.83
C TYR A 22 -8.75 3.50 -6.20
N THR A 23 -7.63 3.48 -5.49
CA THR A 23 -6.61 2.45 -5.66
C THR A 23 -7.15 1.07 -5.27
N GLU A 24 -7.82 0.95 -4.12
CA GLU A 24 -8.35 -0.33 -3.64
C GLU A 24 -9.52 -0.83 -4.48
N PHE A 25 -10.31 0.06 -5.05
CA PHE A 25 -11.35 -0.25 -6.03
C PHE A 25 -10.79 -1.04 -7.22
N TYR A 26 -9.72 -0.53 -7.84
CA TYR A 26 -9.08 -1.22 -8.97
C TYR A 26 -8.29 -2.47 -8.54
N ASN A 27 -7.71 -2.48 -7.35
CA ASN A 27 -7.07 -3.68 -6.79
C ASN A 27 -8.03 -4.85 -6.69
N PHE A 28 -9.28 -4.55 -6.36
CA PHE A 28 -10.36 -5.53 -6.27
C PHE A 28 -10.91 -5.91 -7.66
N LEU A 29 -11.13 -4.93 -8.52
CA LEU A 29 -11.83 -5.10 -9.78
C LEU A 29 -10.99 -5.82 -10.85
N ILE A 30 -9.68 -5.55 -10.93
CA ILE A 30 -8.82 -6.10 -11.99
C ILE A 30 -8.75 -7.62 -11.99
N PRO A 31 -8.56 -8.33 -10.86
CA PRO A 31 -8.59 -9.78 -10.84
C PRO A 31 -9.94 -10.37 -11.27
N LEU A 32 -11.05 -9.77 -10.83
CA LEU A 32 -12.40 -10.19 -11.23
C LEU A 32 -12.61 -10.03 -12.74
N TYR A 33 -12.18 -8.89 -13.28
CA TYR A 33 -12.29 -8.64 -14.71
C TYR A 33 -11.42 -9.57 -15.53
N GLY A 34 -10.16 -9.80 -15.14
CA GLY A 34 -9.29 -10.77 -15.79
C GLY A 34 -9.88 -12.18 -15.79
N LEU A 35 -10.46 -12.58 -14.66
CA LEU A 35 -11.14 -13.89 -14.55
C LEU A 35 -12.36 -14.00 -15.47
N SER A 36 -13.19 -12.95 -15.56
CA SER A 36 -14.36 -12.93 -16.46
C SER A 36 -14.01 -13.00 -17.94
N LEU A 37 -12.79 -12.62 -18.30
CA LEU A 37 -12.23 -12.73 -19.66
C LEU A 37 -11.56 -14.09 -19.93
N GLY A 38 -11.58 -15.02 -18.97
CA GLY A 38 -10.92 -16.32 -19.08
C GLY A 38 -9.39 -16.27 -19.06
N MET A 39 -8.80 -15.22 -18.48
CA MET A 39 -7.35 -15.09 -18.38
C MET A 39 -6.77 -16.10 -17.40
N SER A 40 -5.57 -16.61 -17.71
CA SER A 40 -4.85 -17.48 -16.78
C SER A 40 -4.47 -16.76 -15.49
N ALA A 41 -4.21 -17.53 -14.43
CA ALA A 41 -3.77 -16.98 -13.15
C ALA A 41 -2.47 -16.18 -13.28
N GLY A 42 -1.55 -16.63 -14.15
CA GLY A 42 -0.33 -15.89 -14.48
C GLY A 42 -0.60 -14.56 -15.15
N GLN A 43 -1.52 -14.50 -16.11
CA GLN A 43 -1.94 -13.26 -16.77
C GLN A 43 -2.56 -12.28 -15.75
N ILE A 44 -3.45 -12.76 -14.88
CA ILE A 44 -4.05 -11.93 -13.81
C ILE A 44 -2.96 -11.43 -12.86
N GLY A 45 -2.02 -12.29 -12.46
CA GLY A 45 -0.89 -11.88 -11.62
C GLY A 45 -0.04 -10.80 -12.27
N MET A 46 0.23 -10.89 -13.58
CA MET A 46 0.95 -9.86 -14.34
C MET A 46 0.18 -8.55 -14.38
N LEU A 47 -1.14 -8.57 -14.61
CA LEU A 47 -1.99 -7.37 -14.57
C LEU A 47 -1.92 -6.67 -13.20
N VAL A 48 -2.03 -7.43 -12.11
CA VAL A 48 -1.95 -6.88 -10.75
C VAL A 48 -0.56 -6.31 -10.46
N GLY A 49 0.51 -6.97 -10.89
CA GLY A 49 1.89 -6.48 -10.72
C GLY A 49 2.19 -5.23 -11.55
N ALA A 50 1.67 -5.16 -12.77
CA ALA A 50 1.92 -4.09 -13.74
C ALA A 50 1.55 -2.69 -13.21
N ARG A 51 0.56 -2.56 -12.36
CA ARG A 51 0.14 -1.29 -11.74
C ARG A 51 1.27 -0.52 -11.04
N SER A 52 2.27 -1.24 -10.54
CA SER A 52 3.36 -0.64 -9.77
C SER A 52 4.53 -0.22 -10.63
N LEU A 53 4.61 -0.68 -11.89
CA LEU A 53 5.77 -0.46 -12.76
C LEU A 53 6.05 1.02 -13.01
N LEU A 54 5.07 1.77 -13.52
CA LEU A 54 5.27 3.21 -13.79
C LEU A 54 5.56 3.99 -12.52
N ALA A 55 4.93 3.61 -11.40
CA ALA A 55 5.15 4.29 -10.14
C ALA A 55 6.59 4.14 -9.62
N VAL A 56 7.26 3.01 -9.87
CA VAL A 56 8.67 2.83 -9.49
C VAL A 56 9.56 3.84 -10.21
N PHE A 57 9.38 4.00 -11.51
CA PHE A 57 10.25 4.86 -12.31
C PHE A 57 9.89 6.34 -12.22
N LEU A 58 8.59 6.68 -12.15
CA LEU A 58 8.13 8.05 -12.26
C LEU A 58 7.85 8.75 -10.93
N SER A 59 7.89 8.06 -9.78
CA SER A 59 7.53 8.68 -8.48
C SER A 59 8.35 9.93 -8.15
N ILE A 60 9.64 9.91 -8.42
CA ILE A 60 10.53 11.05 -8.17
C ILE A 60 10.18 12.21 -9.12
N HIS A 61 9.99 11.91 -10.41
CA HIS A 61 9.65 12.92 -11.42
C HIS A 61 8.30 13.59 -11.12
N VAL A 62 7.30 12.79 -10.72
CA VAL A 62 5.97 13.32 -10.36
C VAL A 62 6.05 14.17 -9.10
N GLY A 63 6.86 13.80 -8.11
CA GLY A 63 7.13 14.65 -6.93
C GLY A 63 7.63 16.03 -7.34
N VAL A 64 8.60 16.09 -8.24
CA VAL A 64 9.14 17.37 -8.76
C VAL A 64 8.09 18.15 -9.57
N LEU A 65 7.25 17.46 -10.35
CA LEU A 65 6.14 18.13 -11.04
C LEU A 65 5.15 18.74 -10.04
N MET A 66 4.86 18.06 -8.93
CA MET A 66 4.03 18.61 -7.85
C MET A 66 4.62 19.88 -7.26
N ASP A 67 5.93 19.91 -7.01
CA ASP A 67 6.60 21.08 -6.46
C ASP A 67 6.63 22.27 -7.45
N ARG A 68 6.70 22.00 -8.76
CA ARG A 68 6.81 23.02 -9.82
C ARG A 68 5.48 23.53 -10.33
N LEU A 69 4.53 22.62 -10.58
CA LEU A 69 3.24 22.94 -11.23
C LEU A 69 2.10 23.11 -10.22
N GLY A 70 2.36 22.77 -8.95
CA GLY A 70 1.38 22.72 -7.88
C GLY A 70 0.79 21.32 -7.69
N THR A 71 0.81 20.88 -6.44
CA THR A 71 0.42 19.52 -6.06
C THR A 71 -1.01 19.18 -6.47
N ARG A 72 -1.97 20.10 -6.28
CA ARG A 72 -3.37 19.90 -6.64
C ARG A 72 -3.56 19.68 -8.14
N ARG A 73 -2.90 20.48 -9.00
CA ARG A 73 -3.01 20.38 -10.46
C ARG A 73 -2.49 19.05 -10.96
N VAL A 74 -1.32 18.63 -10.45
CA VAL A 74 -0.71 17.34 -10.81
C VAL A 74 -1.58 16.18 -10.34
N ALA A 75 -2.12 16.23 -9.13
CA ALA A 75 -3.05 15.22 -8.63
C ALA A 75 -4.31 15.11 -9.50
N LEU A 76 -4.93 16.24 -9.85
CA LEU A 76 -6.11 16.29 -10.75
C LEU A 76 -5.82 15.70 -12.13
N PHE A 77 -4.66 16.02 -12.72
CA PHE A 77 -4.25 15.41 -14.00
C PHE A 77 -4.27 13.89 -13.94
N PHE A 78 -3.72 13.30 -12.88
CA PHE A 78 -3.70 11.85 -12.73
C PHE A 78 -5.07 11.25 -12.41
N VAL A 79 -5.92 11.95 -11.63
CA VAL A 79 -7.31 11.52 -11.42
C VAL A 79 -8.07 11.51 -12.74
N TRP A 80 -7.95 12.55 -13.56
CA TRP A 80 -8.61 12.62 -14.88
C TRP A 80 -8.08 11.57 -15.84
N THR A 81 -6.77 11.28 -15.79
CA THR A 81 -6.19 10.15 -16.55
C THR A 81 -6.85 8.84 -16.15
N ALA A 82 -6.96 8.54 -14.86
CA ALA A 82 -7.59 7.31 -14.37
C ALA A 82 -9.09 7.25 -14.76
N MET A 83 -9.81 8.37 -14.67
CA MET A 83 -11.21 8.45 -15.10
C MET A 83 -11.38 8.21 -16.60
N ALA A 84 -10.52 8.79 -17.43
CA ALA A 84 -10.57 8.62 -18.88
C ALA A 84 -10.27 7.17 -19.30
N LEU A 85 -9.40 6.48 -18.54
CA LEU A 85 -9.07 5.08 -18.80
C LEU A 85 -10.17 4.11 -18.33
N ALA A 86 -11.01 4.48 -17.36
CA ALA A 86 -12.02 3.59 -16.81
C ALA A 86 -12.94 2.96 -17.89
N PRO A 87 -13.58 3.71 -18.80
CA PRO A 87 -14.43 3.12 -19.83
C PRO A 87 -13.63 2.35 -20.89
N VAL A 88 -12.31 2.57 -21.00
CA VAL A 88 -11.46 1.90 -21.97
C VAL A 88 -11.20 0.45 -21.59
N PHE A 89 -11.18 0.12 -20.28
CA PHE A 89 -10.99 -1.26 -19.82
C PHE A 89 -11.99 -2.25 -20.43
N PRO A 90 -13.32 -2.06 -20.32
CA PRO A 90 -14.28 -2.99 -20.93
C PRO A 90 -14.31 -2.97 -22.45
N LEU A 91 -13.76 -1.93 -23.11
CA LEU A 91 -13.67 -1.84 -24.57
C LEU A 91 -12.50 -2.63 -25.15
N LEU A 92 -11.47 -2.93 -24.36
CA LEU A 92 -10.24 -3.61 -24.78
C LEU A 92 -10.03 -4.92 -24.00
N PRO A 93 -10.85 -5.96 -24.21
CA PRO A 93 -10.85 -7.21 -23.43
C PRO A 93 -9.69 -8.15 -23.78
N TRP A 94 -8.54 -7.64 -24.20
CA TRP A 94 -7.37 -8.44 -24.54
C TRP A 94 -6.23 -8.18 -23.56
N PHE A 95 -5.46 -9.23 -23.26
CA PHE A 95 -4.41 -9.19 -22.23
C PHE A 95 -3.40 -8.05 -22.43
N TRP A 96 -2.79 -7.91 -23.63
CA TRP A 96 -1.74 -6.91 -23.84
C TRP A 96 -2.22 -5.45 -23.72
N PRO A 97 -3.34 -5.07 -24.35
CA PRO A 97 -3.91 -3.74 -24.10
C PRO A 97 -4.27 -3.50 -22.63
N LEU A 98 -4.85 -4.48 -21.94
CA LEU A 98 -5.17 -4.37 -20.53
C LEU A 98 -3.93 -4.22 -19.65
N LEU A 99 -2.83 -4.91 -19.99
CA LEU A 99 -1.55 -4.77 -19.29
C LEU A 99 -1.02 -3.34 -19.39
N LEU A 100 -1.02 -2.76 -20.58
CA LEU A 100 -0.61 -1.38 -20.80
C LEU A 100 -1.54 -0.38 -20.10
N LEU A 101 -2.86 -0.57 -20.20
CA LEU A 101 -3.85 0.24 -19.50
C LEU A 101 -3.62 0.20 -17.99
N GLN A 102 -3.38 -0.99 -17.44
CA GLN A 102 -3.14 -1.18 -16.01
C GLN A 102 -1.84 -0.55 -15.54
N MET A 103 -0.79 -0.57 -16.35
CA MET A 103 0.46 0.16 -16.06
C MET A 103 0.19 1.67 -15.92
N VAL A 104 -0.52 2.25 -16.88
CA VAL A 104 -0.81 3.69 -16.88
C VAL A 104 -1.80 4.05 -15.77
N ASN A 105 -2.89 3.30 -15.65
CA ASN A 105 -3.92 3.52 -14.63
C ASN A 105 -3.37 3.35 -13.21
N GLY A 106 -2.59 2.28 -12.97
CA GLY A 106 -1.97 2.04 -11.67
C GLY A 106 -1.01 3.15 -11.27
N GLY A 107 -0.22 3.66 -12.22
CA GLY A 107 0.62 4.85 -12.02
C GLY A 107 -0.23 6.09 -11.69
N ALA A 108 -1.28 6.34 -12.47
CA ALA A 108 -2.18 7.47 -12.28
C ALA A 108 -2.85 7.44 -10.89
N LEU A 109 -3.40 6.30 -10.47
CA LEU A 109 -4.01 6.13 -9.14
C LEU A 109 -2.99 6.35 -8.01
N GLN A 110 -1.77 5.80 -8.16
CA GLN A 110 -0.71 5.97 -7.17
C GLN A 110 -0.28 7.44 -7.05
N PHE A 111 -0.19 8.17 -8.16
CA PHE A 111 0.19 9.58 -8.14
C PHE A 111 -0.94 10.49 -7.67
N ALA A 112 -2.20 10.16 -7.95
CA ALA A 112 -3.36 10.83 -7.38
C ALA A 112 -3.40 10.68 -5.85
N TRP A 113 -3.13 9.47 -5.34
CA TRP A 113 -3.00 9.22 -3.90
C TRP A 113 -1.83 9.99 -3.29
N SER A 114 -0.63 9.89 -3.87
CA SER A 114 0.55 10.61 -3.38
C SER A 114 0.34 12.11 -3.40
N GLY A 115 -0.31 12.64 -4.45
CA GLY A 115 -0.66 14.07 -4.54
C GLY A 115 -1.63 14.51 -3.44
N SER A 116 -2.64 13.69 -3.14
CA SER A 116 -3.59 13.99 -2.05
C SER A 116 -2.89 14.00 -0.69
N GLN A 117 -1.97 13.04 -0.44
CA GLN A 117 -1.15 13.02 0.78
C GLN A 117 -0.20 14.22 0.88
N THR A 118 0.44 14.57 -0.24
CA THR A 118 1.36 15.72 -0.26
C THR A 118 0.61 17.03 -0.05
N LEU A 119 -0.57 17.18 -0.65
CA LEU A 119 -1.40 18.37 -0.49
C LEU A 119 -1.79 18.61 0.96
N ILE A 120 -2.28 17.58 1.67
CA ILE A 120 -2.61 17.72 3.08
C ILE A 120 -1.36 17.99 3.93
N ALA A 121 -0.22 17.36 3.64
CA ALA A 121 1.02 17.57 4.38
C ALA A 121 1.55 19.01 4.22
N GLN A 122 1.45 19.58 3.03
CA GLN A 122 1.83 20.96 2.75
C GLN A 122 0.91 21.95 3.45
N LEU A 123 -0.41 21.74 3.40
CA LEU A 123 -1.41 22.65 4.00
C LEU A 123 -1.49 22.52 5.52
N ALA A 124 -1.17 21.35 6.06
CA ALA A 124 -1.09 21.09 7.50
C ALA A 124 0.26 21.49 8.12
N GLU A 125 1.21 22.00 7.32
CA GLU A 125 2.57 22.33 7.77
C GLU A 125 3.24 21.19 8.58
N GLY A 126 2.87 19.95 8.27
CA GLY A 126 3.38 18.74 8.94
C GLY A 126 2.74 18.43 10.30
N GLU A 127 1.70 19.16 10.73
CA GLU A 127 1.02 18.87 11.99
C GLU A 127 0.40 17.47 12.02
N ALA A 128 0.84 16.65 12.98
CA ALA A 128 0.47 15.24 13.08
C ALA A 128 -1.03 15.01 13.27
N GLU A 129 -1.74 15.95 13.90
CA GLU A 129 -3.19 15.85 14.13
C GLU A 129 -3.97 15.82 12.81
N TYR A 130 -3.67 16.74 11.89
CA TYR A 130 -4.35 16.81 10.58
C TYR A 130 -4.01 15.60 9.69
N LEU A 131 -2.74 15.18 9.71
CA LEU A 131 -2.30 13.99 8.98
C LEU A 131 -2.95 12.71 9.53
N GLY A 132 -3.10 12.62 10.85
CA GLY A 132 -3.79 11.50 11.51
C GLY A 132 -5.26 11.44 11.12
N ARG A 133 -5.96 12.57 11.12
CA ARG A 133 -7.37 12.66 10.68
C ARG A 133 -7.51 12.26 9.20
N PHE A 134 -6.65 12.76 8.32
CA PHE A 134 -6.65 12.38 6.91
C PHE A 134 -6.46 10.85 6.73
N SER A 135 -5.50 10.28 7.45
CA SER A 135 -5.24 8.83 7.41
C SER A 135 -6.43 8.01 7.91
N PHE A 136 -7.15 8.50 8.93
CA PHE A 136 -8.37 7.88 9.41
C PHE A 136 -9.47 7.89 8.33
N PHE A 137 -9.72 9.04 7.71
CA PHE A 137 -10.71 9.14 6.63
C PHE A 137 -10.31 8.29 5.41
N ALA A 138 -9.02 8.22 5.06
CA ALA A 138 -8.54 7.37 3.98
C ALA A 138 -8.87 5.89 4.21
N ARG A 139 -8.86 5.41 5.46
CA ARG A 139 -9.25 4.03 5.80
C ARG A 139 -10.72 3.73 5.50
N ILE A 140 -11.60 4.73 5.59
CA ILE A 140 -13.00 4.55 5.17
C ILE A 140 -13.05 4.17 3.69
N GLY A 141 -12.22 4.81 2.87
CA GLY A 141 -12.12 4.48 1.45
C GLY A 141 -11.59 3.07 1.19
N THR A 142 -10.55 2.64 1.90
CA THR A 142 -10.01 1.28 1.74
C THR A 142 -11.01 0.19 2.14
N THR A 143 -11.87 0.49 3.11
CA THR A 143 -12.92 -0.42 3.57
C THR A 143 -14.11 -0.44 2.60
N ALA A 144 -14.58 0.73 2.17
CA ALA A 144 -15.79 0.85 1.36
C ALA A 144 -15.57 0.46 -0.11
N ALA A 145 -14.40 0.78 -0.69
CA ALA A 145 -14.18 0.62 -2.12
C ALA A 145 -14.31 -0.83 -2.63
N PRO A 146 -13.73 -1.86 -1.99
CA PRO A 146 -13.93 -3.24 -2.44
C PRO A 146 -15.37 -3.72 -2.33
N MET A 147 -16.10 -3.29 -1.26
CA MET A 147 -17.51 -3.64 -1.08
C MET A 147 -18.36 -3.07 -2.20
N VAL A 148 -18.19 -1.76 -2.45
CA VAL A 148 -18.96 -1.03 -3.47
C VAL A 148 -18.61 -1.54 -4.88
N ALA A 149 -17.33 -1.87 -5.12
CA ALA A 149 -16.88 -2.49 -6.36
C ALA A 149 -17.52 -3.89 -6.57
N GLY A 150 -17.60 -4.69 -5.50
CA GLY A 150 -18.22 -6.01 -5.51
C GLY A 150 -19.71 -5.95 -5.84
N VAL A 151 -20.46 -5.05 -5.20
CA VAL A 151 -21.89 -4.83 -5.49
C VAL A 151 -22.09 -4.38 -6.94
N ALA A 152 -21.28 -3.44 -7.42
CA ALA A 152 -21.37 -2.97 -8.80
C ALA A 152 -21.03 -4.08 -9.80
N TRP A 153 -20.05 -4.94 -9.49
CA TRP A 153 -19.71 -6.09 -10.30
C TRP A 153 -20.86 -7.10 -10.37
N ASP A 154 -21.45 -7.44 -9.22
CA ASP A 154 -22.55 -8.41 -9.15
C ASP A 154 -23.82 -7.90 -9.83
N SER A 155 -24.01 -6.57 -9.95
CA SER A 155 -25.19 -5.95 -10.58
C SER A 155 -25.21 -6.05 -12.11
N GLY A 156 -24.07 -6.20 -12.77
CA GLY A 156 -24.01 -6.24 -14.25
C GLY A 156 -22.59 -6.33 -14.82
N GLY A 157 -21.64 -6.87 -14.05
CA GLY A 157 -20.28 -7.15 -14.49
C GLY A 157 -19.42 -5.89 -14.67
N ALA A 158 -18.62 -5.89 -15.74
CA ALA A 158 -17.60 -4.87 -15.95
C ALA A 158 -18.15 -3.45 -16.11
N TRP A 159 -19.19 -3.25 -16.93
CA TRP A 159 -19.67 -1.91 -17.27
C TRP A 159 -20.15 -1.11 -16.04
N PRO A 160 -21.08 -1.60 -15.18
CA PRO A 160 -21.47 -0.88 -13.97
C PRO A 160 -20.28 -0.64 -13.05
N ALA A 161 -19.37 -1.61 -12.91
CA ALA A 161 -18.21 -1.47 -12.04
C ALA A 161 -17.27 -0.35 -12.53
N TYR A 162 -16.91 -0.30 -13.81
CA TYR A 162 -16.06 0.78 -14.34
C TYR A 162 -16.77 2.14 -14.40
N ALA A 163 -18.09 2.18 -14.64
CA ALA A 163 -18.88 3.41 -14.53
C ALA A 163 -18.87 3.98 -13.11
N LEU A 164 -18.98 3.10 -12.11
CA LEU A 164 -18.83 3.49 -10.71
C LEU A 164 -17.40 3.97 -10.39
N GLY A 165 -16.37 3.37 -11.02
CA GLY A 165 -14.99 3.87 -10.97
C GLY A 165 -14.86 5.30 -11.50
N CYS A 166 -15.54 5.64 -12.60
CA CYS A 166 -15.63 7.02 -13.08
C CYS A 166 -16.32 7.95 -12.07
N ALA A 167 -17.44 7.52 -11.48
CA ALA A 167 -18.14 8.30 -10.45
C ALA A 167 -17.28 8.53 -9.22
N TRP A 168 -16.49 7.51 -8.81
CA TRP A 168 -15.54 7.61 -7.72
C TRP A 168 -14.43 8.64 -8.00
N GLY A 169 -13.86 8.59 -9.22
CA GLY A 169 -12.90 9.59 -9.68
C GLY A 169 -13.48 11.01 -9.77
N ALA A 170 -14.75 11.14 -10.19
CA ALA A 170 -15.46 12.42 -10.19
C ALA A 170 -15.64 13.00 -8.78
N ALA A 171 -15.97 12.16 -7.79
CA ALA A 171 -16.04 12.57 -6.39
C ALA A 171 -14.67 13.05 -5.86
N LEU A 172 -13.58 12.33 -6.19
CA LEU A 172 -12.22 12.77 -5.88
C LEU A 172 -11.88 14.11 -6.56
N THR A 173 -12.23 14.25 -7.84
CA THR A 173 -12.05 15.50 -8.59
C THR A 173 -12.74 16.67 -7.88
N LEU A 174 -14.00 16.50 -7.50
CA LEU A 174 -14.77 17.54 -6.80
C LEU A 174 -14.13 17.89 -5.43
N ALA A 175 -13.65 16.90 -4.69
CA ALA A 175 -12.96 17.12 -3.43
C ALA A 175 -11.67 17.91 -3.63
N LEU A 176 -10.85 17.55 -4.62
CA LEU A 176 -9.59 18.25 -4.93
C LEU A 176 -9.82 19.65 -5.49
N LEU A 177 -10.83 19.87 -6.31
CA LEU A 177 -11.16 21.21 -6.84
C LEU A 177 -11.59 22.17 -5.73
N ARG A 178 -12.25 21.68 -4.69
CA ARG A 178 -12.64 22.47 -3.51
C ARG A 178 -11.52 22.62 -2.48
N ALA A 179 -10.44 21.85 -2.60
CA ALA A 179 -9.27 21.98 -1.76
C ALA A 179 -8.46 23.23 -2.14
N PRO A 180 -7.89 23.96 -1.16
CA PRO A 180 -6.98 25.06 -1.47
C PRO A 180 -5.72 24.53 -2.15
N GLU A 181 -5.11 25.37 -3.00
CA GLU A 181 -3.81 25.05 -3.58
C GLU A 181 -2.72 25.33 -2.54
N ALA A 182 -1.80 24.39 -2.38
CA ALA A 182 -0.65 24.60 -1.52
C ALA A 182 0.28 25.65 -2.15
N PRO A 183 0.98 26.45 -1.33
CA PRO A 183 1.98 27.37 -1.83
C PRO A 183 3.01 26.58 -2.65
N ILE A 184 3.26 27.02 -3.89
CA ILE A 184 4.33 26.45 -4.71
C ILE A 184 5.64 26.80 -4.01
N ALA A 185 6.49 25.81 -3.74
CA ALA A 185 7.82 26.04 -3.16
C ALA A 185 8.65 26.87 -4.15
N VAL A 186 8.58 28.19 -3.99
CA VAL A 186 9.42 29.13 -4.75
C VAL A 186 10.77 29.13 -4.09
N GLY A 187 11.72 28.48 -4.75
CA GLY A 187 13.16 28.73 -4.70
C GLY A 187 13.83 28.99 -3.36
N ASP A 188 15.00 28.38 -3.24
CA ASP A 188 16.04 28.62 -2.22
C ASP A 188 15.83 29.90 -1.39
N GLY A 189 15.66 29.73 -0.06
CA GLY A 189 15.34 30.82 0.91
C GLY A 189 16.28 32.02 0.95
N ARG A 190 17.17 32.20 -0.05
CA ARG A 190 18.08 33.34 -0.22
C ARG A 190 17.60 34.42 -1.20
N ASN A 191 16.57 34.15 -2.02
CA ASN A 191 16.02 35.15 -2.94
C ASN A 191 14.54 34.90 -3.24
N PRO A 192 13.61 35.62 -2.57
CA PRO A 192 12.15 35.51 -2.81
C PRO A 192 11.76 36.23 -4.13
N GLY A 193 12.12 35.69 -5.25
CA GLY A 193 11.83 36.27 -6.58
C GLY A 193 12.53 35.54 -7.73
N ARG A 194 13.48 34.71 -7.44
CA ARG A 194 14.19 33.94 -8.44
C ARG A 194 13.61 32.52 -8.48
N ARG A 195 12.79 32.23 -9.47
CA ARG A 195 12.39 30.84 -9.78
C ARG A 195 13.68 30.04 -9.93
N ALA A 196 13.99 29.19 -8.93
CA ALA A 196 15.15 28.31 -9.01
C ALA A 196 14.97 27.48 -10.27
N ARG A 197 15.85 27.66 -11.25
CA ARG A 197 15.98 26.74 -12.37
C ARG A 197 16.54 25.45 -11.79
N LEU A 198 15.66 24.58 -11.31
CA LEU A 198 16.02 23.21 -10.98
C LEU A 198 16.62 22.61 -12.26
N ARG A 199 17.89 22.25 -12.22
CA ARG A 199 18.51 21.52 -13.32
C ARG A 199 17.91 20.11 -13.31
N VAL A 200 17.63 19.54 -14.47
CA VAL A 200 17.16 18.16 -14.60
C VAL A 200 18.07 17.19 -13.82
N VAL A 201 19.36 17.52 -13.73
CA VAL A 201 20.38 16.78 -12.96
C VAL A 201 20.11 16.78 -11.43
N ASP A 202 19.44 17.82 -10.89
CA ASP A 202 19.12 17.89 -9.45
C ASP A 202 17.89 17.04 -9.09
N VAL A 203 17.17 16.58 -10.10
CA VAL A 203 15.96 15.75 -9.99
C VAL A 203 16.26 14.27 -10.24
N LEU A 204 17.35 13.99 -10.99
CA LEU A 204 17.75 12.62 -11.27
C LEU A 204 18.24 11.92 -9.99
N PRO A 205 17.80 10.68 -9.76
CA PRO A 205 18.26 9.89 -8.62
C PRO A 205 19.78 9.71 -8.70
N ARG A 206 20.48 10.14 -7.66
CA ARG A 206 21.93 9.95 -7.58
C ARG A 206 22.22 8.56 -7.01
N LEU A 207 22.97 7.74 -7.72
CA LEU A 207 23.36 6.40 -7.27
C LEU A 207 23.91 6.35 -5.82
N PRO A 208 24.74 7.33 -5.36
CA PRO A 208 25.19 7.38 -3.98
C PRO A 208 24.06 7.46 -2.93
N ASP A 209 22.93 8.07 -3.24
CA ASP A 209 21.83 8.19 -2.30
C ASP A 209 21.13 6.83 -2.11
N TYR A 210 20.99 6.04 -3.17
CA TYR A 210 20.51 4.66 -3.08
C TYR A 210 21.47 3.78 -2.27
N VAL A 211 22.77 3.85 -2.55
CA VAL A 211 23.79 3.09 -1.80
C VAL A 211 23.72 3.43 -0.30
N ARG A 212 23.60 4.71 0.06
CA ARG A 212 23.43 5.14 1.46
C ARG A 212 22.14 4.63 2.10
N CYS A 213 21.03 4.63 1.36
CA CYS A 213 19.76 4.06 1.85
C CYS A 213 19.87 2.55 2.08
N PHE A 214 20.46 1.81 1.13
CA PHE A 214 20.67 0.37 1.29
C PHE A 214 21.66 0.04 2.40
N ALA A 215 22.67 0.87 2.66
CA ALA A 215 23.58 0.71 3.79
C ALA A 215 22.86 0.70 5.16
N LEU A 216 21.67 1.29 5.27
CA LEU A 216 20.86 1.21 6.51
C LEU A 216 20.39 -0.21 6.84
N ILE A 217 20.37 -1.11 5.87
CA ILE A 217 20.05 -2.54 6.09
C ILE A 217 21.11 -3.21 6.98
N ALA A 218 22.34 -2.67 7.04
CA ALA A 218 23.36 -3.15 7.94
C ALA A 218 22.98 -2.99 9.44
N ILE A 219 22.03 -2.11 9.77
CA ILE A 219 21.50 -1.97 11.14
C ILE A 219 20.51 -3.13 11.38
N PRO A 220 20.76 -4.04 12.36
CA PRO A 220 19.96 -5.26 12.55
C PRO A 220 18.45 -4.99 12.74
N ALA A 221 18.10 -3.93 13.50
CA ALA A 221 16.71 -3.54 13.71
C ALA A 221 16.04 -3.06 12.41
N VAL A 222 16.77 -2.36 11.53
CA VAL A 222 16.27 -1.95 10.21
C VAL A 222 16.12 -3.17 9.31
N ALA A 223 17.13 -4.04 9.24
CA ALA A 223 17.08 -5.28 8.46
C ALA A 223 15.85 -6.14 8.82
N THR A 224 15.65 -6.39 10.12
CA THR A 224 14.52 -7.17 10.63
C THR A 224 13.18 -6.53 10.23
N THR A 225 13.02 -5.23 10.46
CA THR A 225 11.76 -4.55 10.15
C THR A 225 11.51 -4.45 8.66
N MET A 226 12.55 -4.32 7.82
CA MET A 226 12.42 -4.36 6.35
C MET A 226 12.02 -5.75 5.86
N ALA A 227 12.62 -6.81 6.40
CA ALA A 227 12.24 -8.18 6.07
C ALA A 227 10.78 -8.50 6.48
N ILE A 228 10.37 -8.13 7.69
CA ILE A 228 8.98 -8.26 8.15
C ILE A 228 8.04 -7.46 7.24
N HIS A 229 8.45 -6.26 6.84
CA HIS A 229 7.66 -5.42 5.95
C HIS A 229 7.48 -6.04 4.57
N PHE A 230 8.55 -6.60 3.99
CA PHE A 230 8.49 -7.34 2.73
C PHE A 230 7.54 -8.55 2.83
N LEU A 231 7.67 -9.38 3.87
CA LEU A 231 6.80 -10.54 4.11
C LEU A 231 5.32 -10.13 4.24
N ARG A 232 5.05 -9.05 4.97
CA ARG A 232 3.70 -8.51 5.11
C ARG A 232 3.14 -8.01 3.78
N THR A 233 3.97 -7.32 2.99
CA THR A 233 3.55 -6.83 1.67
C THR A 233 3.36 -7.98 0.69
N ALA A 234 4.15 -9.04 0.80
CA ALA A 234 3.96 -10.27 0.03
C ALA A 234 2.59 -10.90 0.30
N THR A 235 2.15 -10.98 1.56
CA THR A 235 0.80 -11.49 1.89
C THR A 235 -0.32 -10.61 1.34
N ASN A 236 -0.12 -9.30 1.25
CA ASN A 236 -1.07 -8.40 0.61
C ASN A 236 -1.09 -8.60 -0.92
N GLY A 237 0.05 -8.92 -1.54
CA GLY A 237 0.15 -9.32 -2.95
C GLY A 237 -0.67 -10.59 -3.24
N VAL A 238 -0.62 -11.58 -2.37
CA VAL A 238 -1.47 -12.79 -2.43
C VAL A 238 -2.95 -12.41 -2.40
N GLN A 239 -3.35 -11.56 -1.46
CA GLN A 239 -4.74 -11.14 -1.30
C GLN A 239 -5.26 -10.35 -2.50
N SER A 240 -4.48 -9.43 -3.03
CA SER A 240 -4.90 -8.59 -4.15
C SER A 240 -4.87 -9.27 -5.52
N SER A 241 -4.48 -10.54 -5.60
CA SER A 241 -4.41 -11.29 -6.84
C SER A 241 -5.21 -12.59 -6.77
N LEU A 242 -4.56 -13.70 -6.46
CA LEU A 242 -5.17 -15.02 -6.55
C LEU A 242 -6.18 -15.34 -5.44
N TYR A 243 -6.19 -14.61 -4.33
CA TYR A 243 -7.23 -14.78 -3.32
C TYR A 243 -8.62 -14.52 -3.92
N ILE A 244 -8.77 -13.43 -4.68
CA ILE A 244 -10.02 -13.09 -5.37
C ILE A 244 -10.38 -14.18 -6.40
N VAL A 245 -9.41 -14.57 -7.23
CA VAL A 245 -9.57 -15.62 -8.25
C VAL A 245 -10.01 -16.95 -7.62
N TYR A 246 -9.36 -17.37 -6.54
CA TYR A 246 -9.69 -18.58 -5.82
C TYR A 246 -11.11 -18.53 -5.24
N LEU A 247 -11.46 -17.45 -4.56
CA LEU A 247 -12.77 -17.31 -3.93
C LEU A 247 -13.92 -17.25 -4.95
N THR A 248 -13.70 -16.62 -6.10
CA THR A 248 -14.67 -16.64 -7.21
C THR A 248 -14.80 -18.07 -7.77
N GLY A 249 -13.69 -18.79 -7.87
CA GLY A 249 -13.67 -20.21 -8.33
C GLY A 249 -14.42 -21.16 -7.41
N VAL A 250 -14.51 -20.89 -6.11
CA VAL A 250 -15.32 -21.66 -5.14
C VAL A 250 -16.77 -21.13 -5.01
N GLY A 251 -17.19 -20.18 -5.86
CA GLY A 251 -18.56 -19.72 -5.98
C GLY A 251 -18.96 -18.53 -5.10
N LEU A 252 -17.99 -17.82 -4.48
CA LEU A 252 -18.32 -16.58 -3.76
C LEU A 252 -18.58 -15.45 -4.74
N THR A 253 -19.60 -14.63 -4.41
CA THR A 253 -19.94 -13.40 -5.15
C THR A 253 -18.93 -12.29 -4.91
N GLY A 254 -18.86 -11.31 -5.82
CA GLY A 254 -18.03 -10.12 -5.65
C GLY A 254 -18.34 -9.36 -4.37
N THR A 255 -19.61 -9.26 -4.02
CA THR A 255 -20.08 -8.65 -2.76
C THR A 255 -19.52 -9.38 -1.53
N SER A 256 -19.61 -10.72 -1.50
CA SER A 256 -19.08 -11.52 -0.40
C SER A 256 -17.56 -11.34 -0.25
N ILE A 257 -16.83 -11.35 -1.37
CA ILE A 257 -15.39 -11.11 -1.37
C ILE A 257 -15.08 -9.68 -0.88
N GLY A 258 -15.85 -8.68 -1.31
CA GLY A 258 -15.72 -7.30 -0.86
C GLY A 258 -15.91 -7.15 0.66
N ILE A 259 -16.86 -7.90 1.26
CA ILE A 259 -17.06 -7.94 2.71
C ILE A 259 -15.82 -8.51 3.42
N LEU A 260 -15.18 -9.55 2.87
CA LEU A 260 -13.94 -10.10 3.43
C LEU A 260 -12.80 -9.08 3.42
N PHE A 261 -12.70 -8.27 2.35
CA PHE A 261 -11.72 -7.17 2.28
C PHE A 261 -12.04 -6.06 3.30
N ALA A 262 -13.31 -5.73 3.48
CA ALA A 262 -13.73 -4.75 4.50
C ALA A 262 -13.41 -5.26 5.92
N ALA A 263 -13.62 -6.54 6.19
CA ALA A 263 -13.34 -7.14 7.49
C ALA A 263 -11.87 -6.98 7.89
N ILE A 264 -10.92 -7.22 6.97
CA ILE A 264 -9.49 -7.06 7.26
C ILE A 264 -9.13 -5.59 7.54
N GLU A 265 -9.71 -4.63 6.80
CA GLU A 265 -9.43 -3.20 7.00
C GLU A 265 -9.98 -2.66 8.31
N ILE A 266 -11.22 -3.03 8.66
CA ILE A 266 -11.86 -2.64 9.92
C ILE A 266 -11.06 -3.18 11.10
N THR A 267 -10.76 -4.48 11.09
CA THR A 267 -10.02 -5.11 12.20
C THR A 267 -8.57 -4.64 12.26
N SER A 268 -7.94 -4.28 11.15
CA SER A 268 -6.62 -3.66 11.12
C SER A 268 -6.67 -2.26 11.76
N GLY A 269 -7.71 -1.48 11.50
CA GLY A 269 -7.94 -0.22 12.19
C GLY A 269 -8.03 -0.40 13.71
N LEU A 270 -8.85 -1.35 14.16
CA LEU A 270 -8.99 -1.69 15.58
C LEU A 270 -7.68 -2.18 16.18
N GLY A 271 -6.97 -3.11 15.51
CA GLY A 271 -5.68 -3.64 15.97
C GLY A 271 -4.64 -2.55 16.18
N SER A 272 -4.63 -1.52 15.34
CA SER A 272 -3.68 -0.41 15.47
C SER A 272 -3.79 0.38 16.78
N LEU A 273 -4.99 0.43 17.37
CA LEU A 273 -5.23 1.08 18.66
C LEU A 273 -4.58 0.32 19.83
N PHE A 274 -4.39 -0.99 19.66
CA PHE A 274 -3.80 -1.85 20.69
C PHE A 274 -2.28 -2.02 20.55
N ALA A 275 -1.68 -1.57 19.45
CA ALA A 275 -0.25 -1.72 19.20
C ALA A 275 0.63 -1.21 20.35
N GLY A 276 0.30 -0.06 20.93
CA GLY A 276 1.03 0.52 22.05
C GLY A 276 0.96 -0.34 23.33
N ARG A 277 -0.18 -1.02 23.58
CA ARG A 277 -0.32 -1.95 24.72
C ARG A 277 0.50 -3.21 24.47
N VAL A 278 0.39 -3.79 23.30
CA VAL A 278 1.11 -5.01 22.90
C VAL A 278 2.63 -4.82 22.98
N MET A 279 3.14 -3.65 22.60
CA MET A 279 4.58 -3.31 22.72
C MET A 279 5.11 -3.34 24.16
N ARG A 280 4.24 -3.23 25.17
CA ARG A 280 4.66 -3.25 26.59
C ARG A 280 4.80 -4.67 27.14
N PHE A 281 4.21 -5.67 26.50
CA PHE A 281 4.15 -7.05 27.05
C PHE A 281 5.25 -7.98 26.57
N GLY A 282 6.16 -7.54 25.67
CA GLY A 282 7.21 -8.41 25.17
C GLY A 282 8.19 -7.74 24.23
N ASP A 283 9.11 -8.54 23.69
CA ASP A 283 10.05 -8.08 22.67
C ASP A 283 9.29 -7.68 21.39
N PRO A 284 9.34 -6.40 20.98
CA PRO A 284 8.62 -5.91 19.80
C PRO A 284 8.97 -6.68 18.53
N GLN A 285 10.23 -7.09 18.35
CA GLN A 285 10.67 -7.78 17.13
C GLN A 285 10.09 -9.19 17.05
N ARG A 286 10.05 -9.93 18.16
CA ARG A 286 9.43 -11.26 18.22
C ARG A 286 7.94 -11.18 18.01
N THR A 287 7.27 -10.21 18.61
CA THR A 287 5.82 -10.00 18.45
C THR A 287 5.46 -9.65 17.00
N MET A 288 6.24 -8.79 16.34
CA MET A 288 6.05 -8.46 14.93
C MET A 288 6.24 -9.70 14.05
N LEU A 289 7.28 -10.50 14.30
CA LEU A 289 7.56 -11.70 13.51
C LEU A 289 6.46 -12.76 13.70
N SER A 290 6.04 -13.05 14.93
CA SER A 290 4.97 -14.02 15.21
C SER A 290 3.64 -13.60 14.62
N GLY A 291 3.27 -12.31 14.73
CA GLY A 291 2.07 -11.76 14.10
C GLY A 291 2.10 -11.85 12.56
N THR A 292 3.28 -11.65 11.96
CA THR A 292 3.46 -11.79 10.51
C THR A 292 3.38 -13.26 10.08
N VAL A 293 4.03 -14.18 10.78
CA VAL A 293 3.94 -15.63 10.53
C VAL A 293 2.49 -16.10 10.61
N LEU A 294 1.77 -15.73 11.66
CA LEU A 294 0.36 -16.10 11.82
C LEU A 294 -0.50 -15.50 10.69
N SER A 295 -0.22 -14.26 10.27
CA SER A 295 -0.91 -13.64 9.13
C SER A 295 -0.64 -14.39 7.81
N ILE A 296 0.59 -14.90 7.59
CA ILE A 296 0.93 -15.75 6.44
C ILE A 296 0.16 -17.07 6.52
N LEU A 297 0.16 -17.73 7.66
CA LEU A 297 -0.56 -18.99 7.85
C LEU A 297 -2.07 -18.84 7.57
N LEU A 298 -2.68 -17.77 8.07
CA LEU A 298 -4.11 -17.51 7.86
C LEU A 298 -4.47 -17.29 6.39
N ILE A 299 -3.67 -16.54 5.61
CA ILE A 299 -3.97 -16.35 4.18
C ILE A 299 -3.71 -17.63 3.39
N CYS A 300 -2.66 -18.36 3.72
CA CYS A 300 -2.29 -19.58 3.02
C CYS A 300 -3.19 -20.77 3.39
N ALA A 301 -3.88 -20.71 4.53
CA ALA A 301 -4.92 -21.69 4.91
C ALA A 301 -6.25 -21.46 4.17
N THR A 302 -6.38 -20.43 3.33
CA THR A 302 -7.62 -20.17 2.55
C THR A 302 -8.17 -21.41 1.84
N PRO A 303 -7.38 -22.25 1.14
CA PRO A 303 -7.91 -23.44 0.48
C PRO A 303 -8.50 -24.47 1.46
N LEU A 304 -8.01 -24.51 2.70
CA LEU A 304 -8.49 -25.45 3.73
C LEU A 304 -9.88 -25.08 4.29
N THR A 305 -10.33 -23.84 4.05
CA THR A 305 -11.65 -23.39 4.52
C THR A 305 -12.80 -23.93 3.67
N GLY A 306 -12.53 -24.57 2.53
CA GLY A 306 -13.53 -25.13 1.64
C GLY A 306 -14.53 -24.09 1.09
N GLY A 307 -14.21 -22.81 1.10
CA GLY A 307 -15.12 -21.74 0.67
C GLY A 307 -16.16 -21.33 1.72
N ILE A 308 -16.10 -21.86 2.95
CA ILE A 308 -17.03 -21.51 4.02
C ILE A 308 -16.83 -20.04 4.43
N PHE A 309 -17.79 -19.20 4.09
CA PHE A 309 -17.71 -17.74 4.31
C PHE A 309 -17.38 -17.35 5.75
N ALA A 310 -18.00 -17.99 6.74
CA ALA A 310 -17.77 -17.68 8.15
C ALA A 310 -16.30 -17.93 8.57
N LEU A 311 -15.69 -19.03 8.12
CA LEU A 311 -14.29 -19.34 8.40
C LEU A 311 -13.34 -18.33 7.70
N LEU A 312 -13.65 -17.98 6.46
CA LEU A 312 -12.91 -16.96 5.71
C LEU A 312 -12.99 -15.59 6.39
N PHE A 313 -14.20 -15.21 6.87
CA PHE A 313 -14.41 -13.96 7.59
C PHE A 313 -13.61 -13.89 8.88
N VAL A 314 -13.64 -14.94 9.70
CA VAL A 314 -12.86 -15.00 10.94
C VAL A 314 -11.36 -14.97 10.65
N ALA A 315 -10.89 -15.70 9.63
CA ALA A 315 -9.49 -15.71 9.23
C ALA A 315 -9.03 -14.32 8.77
N GLN A 316 -9.84 -13.62 7.95
CA GLN A 316 -9.51 -12.26 7.49
C GLN A 316 -9.59 -11.23 8.63
N ALA A 317 -10.57 -11.34 9.53
CA ALA A 317 -10.68 -10.46 10.69
C ALA A 317 -9.46 -10.60 11.62
N LEU A 318 -9.05 -11.83 11.91
CA LEU A 318 -7.86 -12.10 12.74
C LEU A 318 -6.59 -11.63 12.04
N ARG A 319 -6.46 -11.87 10.74
CA ARG A 319 -5.34 -11.38 9.93
C ARG A 319 -5.26 -9.86 9.93
N GLY A 320 -6.40 -9.18 9.77
CA GLY A 320 -6.49 -7.72 9.86
C GLY A 320 -6.01 -7.20 11.21
N TRP A 321 -6.49 -7.78 12.30
CA TRP A 321 -6.05 -7.43 13.65
C TRP A 321 -4.54 -7.53 13.81
N LEU A 322 -3.94 -8.66 13.41
CA LEU A 322 -2.49 -8.87 13.47
C LEU A 322 -1.73 -7.82 12.66
N GLN A 323 -2.17 -7.53 11.43
CA GLN A 323 -1.54 -6.52 10.59
C GLN A 323 -1.66 -5.11 11.19
N GLY A 324 -2.79 -4.81 11.81
CA GLY A 324 -3.04 -3.55 12.48
C GLY A 324 -2.11 -3.33 13.68
N VAL A 325 -1.85 -4.37 14.46
CA VAL A 325 -0.90 -4.31 15.58
C VAL A 325 0.56 -4.19 15.09
N VAL A 326 0.96 -4.99 14.11
CA VAL A 326 2.35 -5.07 13.62
C VAL A 326 2.81 -3.77 12.96
N GLN A 327 1.94 -3.07 12.22
CA GLN A 327 2.33 -1.91 11.42
C GLN A 327 2.87 -0.73 12.25
N PRO A 328 2.17 -0.22 13.29
CA PRO A 328 2.70 0.85 14.12
C PRO A 328 3.92 0.44 14.93
N MET A 329 3.98 -0.82 15.39
CA MET A 329 5.14 -1.36 16.08
C MET A 329 6.39 -1.29 15.20
N MET A 330 6.28 -1.69 13.93
CA MET A 330 7.36 -1.66 12.97
C MET A 330 7.87 -0.22 12.74
N PHE A 331 6.96 0.75 12.60
CA PHE A 331 7.33 2.15 12.43
C PHE A 331 8.06 2.71 13.65
N SER A 332 7.60 2.37 14.85
CA SER A 332 8.23 2.77 16.10
C SER A 332 9.65 2.21 16.23
N VAL A 333 9.85 0.91 15.95
CA VAL A 333 11.17 0.27 16.01
C VAL A 333 12.13 0.89 14.98
N GLN A 334 11.67 1.13 13.75
CA GLN A 334 12.46 1.79 12.71
C GLN A 334 12.89 3.20 13.11
N ALA A 335 11.92 4.02 13.58
CA ALA A 335 12.20 5.39 13.98
C ALA A 335 13.24 5.48 15.11
N LYS A 336 13.15 4.59 16.11
CA LYS A 336 14.13 4.51 17.21
C LYS A 336 15.52 4.07 16.74
N ALA A 337 15.59 3.15 15.75
CA ALA A 337 16.85 2.58 15.29
C ALA A 337 17.71 3.57 14.48
N VAL A 338 17.10 4.52 13.74
CA VAL A 338 17.84 5.41 12.83
C VAL A 338 17.91 6.86 13.30
N GLY A 339 17.14 7.23 14.31
CA GLY A 339 17.06 8.61 14.80
C GLY A 339 16.38 9.57 13.79
N PRO A 340 16.22 10.84 14.17
CA PRO A 340 15.40 11.80 13.41
C PRO A 340 15.97 12.14 12.03
N TYR A 341 17.28 12.17 11.88
CA TYR A 341 17.95 12.62 10.64
C TYR A 341 17.94 11.63 9.47
N ARG A 342 17.59 10.35 9.71
CA ARG A 342 17.60 9.28 8.71
C ARG A 342 16.22 8.66 8.46
N GLN A 343 15.18 9.19 9.03
CA GLN A 343 13.81 8.66 8.89
C GLN A 343 13.32 8.69 7.44
N GLY A 344 13.61 9.75 6.68
CA GLY A 344 13.28 9.85 5.27
C GLY A 344 13.88 8.72 4.44
N SER A 345 15.17 8.38 4.69
CA SER A 345 15.85 7.28 4.01
C SER A 345 15.22 5.92 4.31
N VAL A 346 14.81 5.66 5.55
CA VAL A 346 14.11 4.41 5.94
C VAL A 346 12.73 4.33 5.32
N VAL A 347 11.99 5.43 5.25
CA VAL A 347 10.69 5.48 4.56
C VAL A 347 10.87 5.19 3.07
N GLY A 348 11.88 5.78 2.42
CA GLY A 348 12.22 5.50 1.03
C GLY A 348 12.55 4.03 0.78
N LEU A 349 13.41 3.45 1.62
CA LEU A 349 13.76 2.03 1.55
C LEU A 349 12.53 1.13 1.70
N ARG A 350 11.66 1.44 2.66
CA ARG A 350 10.40 0.71 2.87
C ARG A 350 9.48 0.78 1.64
N GLN A 351 9.35 1.95 1.02
CA GLN A 351 8.56 2.09 -0.20
C GLN A 351 9.15 1.28 -1.36
N THR A 352 10.47 1.22 -1.47
CA THR A 352 11.13 0.36 -2.46
C THR A 352 10.81 -1.11 -2.23
N MET A 353 10.85 -1.59 -0.98
CA MET A 353 10.47 -2.97 -0.64
C MET A 353 8.99 -3.25 -0.95
N ASN A 354 8.10 -2.32 -0.66
CA ASN A 354 6.68 -2.44 -1.02
C ASN A 354 6.47 -2.63 -2.52
N ARG A 355 7.13 -1.80 -3.32
CA ARG A 355 6.99 -1.85 -4.78
C ARG A 355 7.59 -3.11 -5.36
N LEU A 356 8.75 -3.54 -4.84
CA LEU A 356 9.38 -4.79 -5.25
C LEU A 356 8.45 -5.99 -4.98
N ALA A 357 7.88 -6.08 -3.78
CA ALA A 357 6.94 -7.14 -3.46
C ALA A 357 5.67 -7.09 -4.34
N ALA A 358 5.13 -5.88 -4.60
CA ALA A 358 3.94 -5.71 -5.43
C ALA A 358 4.16 -6.06 -6.91
N ILE A 359 5.39 -5.95 -7.41
CA ILE A 359 5.74 -6.33 -8.80
C ILE A 359 6.02 -7.84 -8.89
N VAL A 360 6.68 -8.42 -7.89
CA VAL A 360 7.20 -9.80 -7.97
C VAL A 360 6.15 -10.83 -7.52
N ILE A 361 5.44 -10.57 -6.42
CA ILE A 361 4.60 -11.60 -5.78
C ILE A 361 3.38 -11.99 -6.63
N PRO A 362 2.57 -11.08 -7.20
CA PRO A 362 1.40 -11.48 -7.97
C PRO A 362 1.74 -12.31 -9.22
N PRO A 363 2.73 -11.92 -10.06
CA PRO A 363 3.11 -12.76 -11.21
C PRO A 363 3.68 -14.12 -10.80
N ALA A 364 4.53 -14.15 -9.75
CA ALA A 364 5.10 -15.41 -9.26
C ALA A 364 3.99 -16.36 -8.77
N MET A 365 3.04 -15.84 -8.00
CA MET A 365 1.90 -16.64 -7.54
C MET A 365 1.02 -17.10 -8.71
N GLY A 366 0.81 -16.23 -9.71
CA GLY A 366 0.06 -16.56 -10.91
C GLY A 366 0.71 -17.69 -11.72
N ALA A 367 2.03 -17.61 -11.95
CA ALA A 367 2.78 -18.66 -12.63
C ALA A 367 2.72 -20.01 -11.89
N ILE A 368 2.84 -19.97 -10.55
CA ILE A 368 2.66 -21.19 -9.74
C ILE A 368 1.24 -21.76 -9.93
N ALA A 369 0.22 -20.91 -9.95
CA ALA A 369 -1.16 -21.34 -10.08
C ALA A 369 -1.49 -21.90 -11.46
N ASP A 370 -0.87 -21.41 -12.53
CA ASP A 370 -1.03 -21.95 -13.88
C ASP A 370 -0.50 -23.38 -13.99
N HIS A 371 0.54 -23.76 -13.22
CA HIS A 371 1.15 -25.10 -13.27
C HIS A 371 0.53 -26.08 -12.25
N TRP A 372 0.21 -25.60 -11.04
CA TRP A 372 -0.23 -26.47 -9.93
C TRP A 372 -1.64 -26.16 -9.42
N GLY A 373 -2.32 -25.19 -10.03
CA GLY A 373 -3.66 -24.76 -9.63
C GLY A 373 -3.66 -23.70 -8.51
N ALA A 374 -4.75 -22.92 -8.47
CA ALA A 374 -4.88 -21.77 -7.56
C ALA A 374 -4.77 -22.18 -6.08
N GLY A 375 -5.40 -23.29 -5.66
CA GLY A 375 -5.34 -23.77 -4.27
C GLY A 375 -3.93 -24.11 -3.82
N GLN A 376 -3.16 -24.83 -4.65
CA GLN A 376 -1.79 -25.22 -4.31
C GLN A 376 -0.83 -24.05 -4.31
N SER A 377 -1.07 -23.01 -5.09
CA SER A 377 -0.25 -21.80 -5.10
C SER A 377 -0.18 -21.12 -3.72
N PHE A 378 -1.26 -21.16 -2.92
CA PHE A 378 -1.26 -20.67 -1.54
C PHE A 378 -0.31 -21.46 -0.65
N VAL A 379 -0.32 -22.78 -0.77
CA VAL A 379 0.54 -23.67 0.04
C VAL A 379 2.00 -23.48 -0.34
N ILE A 380 2.32 -23.50 -1.65
CA ILE A 380 3.70 -23.35 -2.14
C ILE A 380 4.27 -21.98 -1.73
N LEU A 381 3.55 -20.90 -2.07
CA LEU A 381 4.03 -19.57 -1.71
C LEU A 381 4.07 -19.34 -0.19
N GLY A 382 3.07 -19.88 0.53
CA GLY A 382 3.05 -19.86 1.99
C GLY A 382 4.27 -20.53 2.60
N THR A 383 4.62 -21.71 2.10
CA THR A 383 5.82 -22.43 2.55
C THR A 383 7.08 -21.62 2.28
N VAL A 384 7.23 -21.03 1.09
CA VAL A 384 8.36 -20.15 0.75
C VAL A 384 8.42 -18.97 1.72
N LEU A 385 7.30 -18.28 1.97
CA LEU A 385 7.27 -17.13 2.88
C LEU A 385 7.59 -17.52 4.33
N ILE A 386 7.14 -18.69 4.79
CA ILE A 386 7.47 -19.20 6.14
C ILE A 386 8.95 -19.57 6.23
N VAL A 387 9.51 -20.23 5.23
CA VAL A 387 10.94 -20.53 5.17
C VAL A 387 11.76 -19.24 5.20
N LEU A 388 11.33 -18.20 4.50
CA LEU A 388 11.96 -16.88 4.58
C LEU A 388 11.84 -16.21 5.96
N CYS A 389 10.91 -16.62 6.81
CA CYS A 389 10.85 -16.14 8.21
C CYS A 389 11.98 -16.72 9.08
N ALA A 390 12.55 -17.88 8.72
CA ALA A 390 13.63 -18.50 9.52
C ALA A 390 14.90 -17.62 9.61
N PRO A 391 15.51 -17.13 8.51
CA PRO A 391 16.64 -16.21 8.61
C PRO A 391 16.29 -14.91 9.32
N VAL A 392 15.05 -14.40 9.16
CA VAL A 392 14.58 -13.20 9.88
C VAL A 392 14.58 -13.47 11.41
N SER A 393 14.16 -14.65 11.85
CA SER A 393 14.19 -15.04 13.26
C SER A 393 15.61 -15.11 13.83
N LEU A 394 16.59 -15.51 13.01
CA LEU A 394 18.00 -15.54 13.42
C LEU A 394 18.57 -14.11 13.57
N ILE A 395 18.21 -13.20 12.67
CA ILE A 395 18.60 -11.78 12.74
C ILE A 395 17.99 -11.14 13.99
N THR A 396 16.69 -11.39 14.28
CA THR A 396 16.01 -10.87 15.47
C THR A 396 16.67 -11.35 16.76
N ARG A 397 17.05 -12.63 16.85
CA ARG A 397 17.74 -13.19 18.02
C ARG A 397 19.11 -12.56 18.23
N ARG A 398 19.87 -12.30 17.16
CA ARG A 398 21.15 -11.61 17.22
C ARG A 398 20.99 -10.16 17.68
N ALA A 399 20.03 -9.44 17.14
CA ALA A 399 19.76 -8.06 17.51
C ALA A 399 19.35 -7.92 19.00
N ALA A 400 18.54 -8.85 19.51
CA ALA A 400 18.14 -8.87 20.92
C ALA A 400 19.36 -9.12 21.85
N ARG A 401 20.26 -10.05 21.50
CA ARG A 401 21.48 -10.32 22.28
C ARG A 401 22.42 -9.12 22.33
N THR A 402 22.57 -8.39 21.21
CA THR A 402 23.44 -7.20 21.18
C THR A 402 22.88 -6.07 22.03
N ALA A 403 21.55 -5.91 22.11
CA ALA A 403 20.91 -4.92 22.96
C ALA A 403 21.07 -5.25 24.45
N THR A 404 20.98 -6.52 24.83
CA THR A 404 21.17 -6.97 26.23
C THR A 404 22.60 -6.75 26.71
N ASN A 405 23.59 -7.01 25.87
CA ASN A 405 25.03 -6.82 26.21
C ASN A 405 25.43 -5.33 26.33
N GLN A 406 24.64 -4.41 25.77
CA GLN A 406 24.87 -2.95 25.90
C GLN A 406 24.20 -2.34 27.14
N THR A 407 23.33 -3.08 27.81
CA THR A 407 22.63 -2.66 29.02
C THR A 407 23.23 -3.23 30.32
N GLU A 408 24.21 -4.11 30.24
CA GLU A 408 25.02 -4.47 31.44
C GLU A 408 26.12 -3.40 31.61
N PRO A 409 25.99 -2.49 32.61
CA PRO A 409 27.11 -1.66 32.99
C PRO A 409 28.20 -2.59 33.54
N THR A 410 29.42 -2.36 33.11
CA THR A 410 30.62 -2.88 33.76
C THR A 410 30.58 -2.55 35.27
N LEU A 411 29.93 -3.38 36.06
CA LEU A 411 30.10 -3.47 37.50
C LEU A 411 31.29 -4.41 37.72
N GLY A 412 32.48 -3.82 37.74
CA GLY A 412 33.69 -4.62 38.07
C GLY A 412 35.00 -3.99 37.61
N ALA A 413 35.39 -2.86 38.21
CA ALA A 413 36.79 -2.50 38.45
C ALA A 413 36.84 -1.35 39.47
#